data_c19b5b5e71ee8fb1dc8030b299aac177
#
_entry.id   c19b5b5e71ee8fb1dc8030b299aac177
#
_cell.length_a   1.000
_cell.length_b   1.000
_cell.length_c   1.000
_cell.angle_alpha   90.00
_cell.angle_beta   90.00
_cell.angle_gamma   90.00
#
_symmetry.space_group_name_H-M   'P 1'
#
loop_
_entity.id
_entity.type
_entity.pdbx_description
1 polymer ?
#
loop_
_entity_poly.entity_id
_entity_poly.type
_entity_poly.pdbx_seq_one_letter_code
_entity_poly.pdbx_strand_id
1 'polypeptide(L)'
;MKRNYVKFTSGVILTGLFLFTSCQSPREVQANYEVAQIEGTRICIDSIWDTHPDEKAAAILKPYKEKIDEMMYEVIGVSEATMDKGRPESLLSNLVAEVLRLSADRVLKHSADIGIMNMGGLRNILPQGDITVDAVFEILPFENSLCVLTMKGTEMKRLMEVIASLRGEGLSGAHLEITKDGKLLKAIVQGKEIEEVEIIMQIVFST
;
A
#
# COMPACT_ATOMS: atom_id res chain seq x y z
N MET A 1 1.55 52.31 -68.94
CA MET A 1 1.26 52.06 -67.53
C MET A 1 1.61 50.62 -67.18
N LYS A 2 2.89 50.26 -67.17
CA LYS A 2 3.37 48.84 -66.83
C LYS A 2 4.79 48.99 -66.27
N ARG A 3 4.98 49.27 -64.97
CA ARG A 3 6.35 49.23 -64.41
C ARG A 3 6.49 49.19 -62.89
N ASN A 4 5.50 48.81 -62.12
CA ASN A 4 5.65 48.82 -60.65
C ASN A 4 5.34 47.52 -59.91
N TYR A 5 5.06 46.39 -60.58
CA TYR A 5 4.75 45.13 -59.87
C TYR A 5 5.92 44.18 -59.68
N VAL A 6 7.02 44.35 -60.40
CA VAL A 6 8.17 43.40 -60.35
C VAL A 6 9.09 43.68 -59.15
N LYS A 7 9.12 44.91 -58.62
CA LYS A 7 10.00 45.24 -57.49
C LYS A 7 9.47 44.87 -56.12
N PHE A 8 8.14 44.64 -56.01
CA PHE A 8 7.53 44.28 -54.72
C PHE A 8 7.56 42.79 -54.42
N THR A 9 7.50 41.97 -55.44
CA THR A 9 7.55 40.50 -55.33
C THR A 9 8.93 39.98 -54.97
N SER A 10 10.01 40.62 -55.45
CA SER A 10 11.39 40.18 -55.11
C SER A 10 11.75 40.45 -53.62
N GLY A 11 11.25 41.53 -53.03
CA GLY A 11 11.48 41.87 -51.64
C GLY A 11 10.78 40.87 -50.67
N VAL A 12 9.55 40.51 -50.97
CA VAL A 12 8.75 39.59 -50.15
C VAL A 12 9.31 38.18 -50.21
N ILE A 13 9.79 37.73 -51.37
CA ILE A 13 10.41 36.38 -51.51
C ILE A 13 11.74 36.32 -50.75
N LEU A 14 12.54 37.39 -50.77
CA LEU A 14 13.83 37.41 -50.07
C LEU A 14 13.63 37.45 -48.56
N THR A 15 12.62 38.16 -48.04
CA THR A 15 12.29 38.23 -46.61
C THR A 15 11.66 36.93 -46.11
N GLY A 16 10.86 36.24 -46.94
CA GLY A 16 10.30 34.92 -46.62
C GLY A 16 11.37 33.83 -46.53
N LEU A 17 12.43 33.89 -47.31
CA LEU A 17 13.49 32.90 -47.30
C LEU A 17 14.38 32.98 -46.04
N PHE A 18 14.50 34.16 -45.42
CA PHE A 18 15.27 34.34 -44.19
C PHE A 18 14.53 33.85 -42.91
N LEU A 19 13.20 33.70 -42.96
CA LEU A 19 12.44 33.26 -41.81
C LEU A 19 12.47 31.72 -41.63
N PHE A 20 12.89 30.97 -42.63
CA PHE A 20 12.97 29.49 -42.53
C PHE A 20 14.33 28.94 -42.06
N THR A 21 15.34 29.79 -41.89
CA THR A 21 16.68 29.33 -41.46
C THR A 21 16.92 29.43 -39.96
N SER A 22 15.89 29.78 -39.15
CA SER A 22 16.07 30.08 -37.72
C SER A 22 15.68 28.95 -36.76
N CYS A 23 15.38 27.75 -37.26
CA CYS A 23 15.11 26.60 -36.37
C CYS A 23 16.02 25.43 -36.71
N GLN A 24 17.32 25.60 -36.46
CA GLN A 24 18.15 24.42 -36.20
C GLN A 24 18.14 24.20 -34.70
N SER A 25 17.33 23.25 -34.25
CA SER A 25 17.45 22.67 -32.93
C SER A 25 18.89 22.18 -32.74
N PRO A 26 19.52 22.44 -31.58
CA PRO A 26 20.83 21.90 -31.32
C PRO A 26 20.72 20.37 -31.50
N ARG A 27 21.54 19.83 -32.41
CA ARG A 27 21.68 18.37 -32.51
C ARG A 27 22.11 17.90 -31.13
N GLU A 28 21.23 17.17 -30.44
CA GLU A 28 21.66 16.36 -29.32
C GLU A 28 22.78 15.46 -29.84
N VAL A 29 23.98 15.69 -29.36
CA VAL A 29 25.08 14.77 -29.53
C VAL A 29 24.71 13.56 -28.68
N GLN A 30 24.06 12.57 -29.32
CA GLN A 30 23.91 11.25 -28.68
C GLN A 30 25.33 10.71 -28.51
N ALA A 31 25.86 10.88 -27.33
CA ALA A 31 27.07 10.19 -26.93
C ALA A 31 26.74 8.70 -26.91
N ASN A 32 27.20 7.96 -27.87
CA ASN A 32 27.14 6.51 -27.84
C ASN A 32 28.15 6.04 -26.78
N TYR A 33 27.64 5.77 -25.57
CA TYR A 33 28.42 5.11 -24.55
C TYR A 33 28.37 3.61 -24.81
N GLU A 34 29.52 3.02 -25.02
CA GLU A 34 29.68 1.57 -25.07
C GLU A 34 30.15 1.11 -23.69
N VAL A 35 29.39 0.17 -23.08
CA VAL A 35 29.76 -0.41 -21.81
C VAL A 35 30.94 -1.37 -22.04
N ALA A 36 32.14 -0.95 -21.67
CA ALA A 36 33.34 -1.75 -21.86
C ALA A 36 33.48 -2.90 -20.88
N GLN A 37 33.01 -2.71 -19.65
CA GLN A 37 33.08 -3.74 -18.60
C GLN A 37 32.04 -3.47 -17.53
N ILE A 38 31.41 -4.53 -17.01
CA ILE A 38 30.53 -4.49 -15.84
C ILE A 38 31.08 -5.46 -14.81
N GLU A 39 31.42 -4.95 -13.64
CA GLU A 39 31.78 -5.75 -12.48
C GLU A 39 30.68 -5.63 -11.45
N GLY A 40 30.20 -6.76 -10.95
CA GLY A 40 29.19 -6.82 -9.90
C GLY A 40 29.63 -7.74 -8.79
N THR A 41 29.40 -7.32 -7.54
CA THR A 41 29.61 -8.17 -6.37
C THR A 41 28.38 -8.13 -5.49
N ARG A 42 28.18 -9.20 -4.73
CA ARG A 42 27.13 -9.29 -3.72
C ARG A 42 27.77 -9.16 -2.35
N ILE A 43 27.38 -8.11 -1.62
CA ILE A 43 27.72 -7.92 -0.23
C ILE A 43 26.50 -8.31 0.60
N CYS A 44 26.62 -9.38 1.39
CA CYS A 44 25.57 -9.72 2.34
C CYS A 44 25.64 -8.78 3.52
N ILE A 45 24.51 -8.24 3.94
CA ILE A 45 24.39 -7.49 5.19
C ILE A 45 24.02 -8.52 6.25
N ASP A 46 24.99 -8.89 7.07
CA ASP A 46 24.87 -9.87 8.13
C ASP A 46 25.67 -9.43 9.36
N SER A 47 25.65 -10.24 10.42
CA SER A 47 26.33 -9.93 11.70
C SER A 47 27.85 -9.78 11.62
N ILE A 48 28.50 -10.09 10.48
CA ILE A 48 29.94 -9.88 10.31
C ILE A 48 30.27 -8.37 10.41
N TRP A 49 29.35 -7.52 9.96
CA TRP A 49 29.51 -6.07 9.97
C TRP A 49 29.35 -5.45 11.36
N ASP A 50 28.72 -6.18 12.30
CA ASP A 50 28.49 -5.72 13.68
C ASP A 50 29.77 -5.79 14.53
N THR A 51 30.81 -6.48 14.07
CA THR A 51 32.06 -6.66 14.80
C THR A 51 32.90 -5.40 14.96
N HIS A 52 32.64 -4.38 14.13
CA HIS A 52 33.32 -3.10 14.14
C HIS A 52 32.34 -1.93 14.02
N PRO A 53 31.56 -1.66 15.08
CA PRO A 53 30.59 -0.56 15.03
C PRO A 53 31.31 0.79 14.92
N ASP A 54 30.72 1.70 14.16
CA ASP A 54 31.17 3.09 14.14
C ASP A 54 30.75 3.79 15.45
N GLU A 55 31.70 4.00 16.33
CA GLU A 55 31.45 4.60 17.65
C GLU A 55 30.84 6.00 17.56
N LYS A 56 31.17 6.79 16.51
CA LYS A 56 30.58 8.13 16.32
C LYS A 56 29.13 8.03 15.91
N ALA A 57 28.80 7.14 14.98
CA ALA A 57 27.42 6.87 14.58
C ALA A 57 26.61 6.35 15.77
N ALA A 58 27.15 5.39 16.53
CA ALA A 58 26.50 4.85 17.72
C ALA A 58 26.24 5.93 18.78
N ALA A 59 27.21 6.82 19.04
CA ALA A 59 27.06 7.91 19.98
C ALA A 59 25.96 8.93 19.56
N ILE A 60 25.83 9.20 18.25
CA ILE A 60 24.78 10.07 17.71
C ILE A 60 23.41 9.42 17.85
N LEU A 61 23.30 8.11 17.58
CA LEU A 61 22.02 7.40 17.58
C LEU A 61 21.54 7.04 19.00
N LYS A 62 22.47 6.86 19.94
CA LYS A 62 22.16 6.40 21.31
C LYS A 62 21.00 7.15 21.98
N PRO A 63 20.99 8.49 22.10
CA PRO A 63 19.91 9.20 22.79
C PRO A 63 18.53 9.05 22.12
N TYR A 64 18.52 8.85 20.80
CA TYR A 64 17.27 8.60 20.08
C TYR A 64 16.81 7.16 20.31
N LYS A 65 17.74 6.21 20.26
CA LYS A 65 17.45 4.79 20.47
C LYS A 65 16.89 4.56 21.87
N GLU A 66 17.53 5.09 22.93
CA GLU A 66 17.06 4.93 24.30
C GLU A 66 15.62 5.44 24.48
N LYS A 67 15.30 6.60 23.90
CA LYS A 67 13.95 7.16 23.96
C LYS A 67 12.92 6.34 23.18
N ILE A 68 13.30 5.77 22.03
CA ILE A 68 12.43 4.90 21.23
C ILE A 68 12.22 3.57 21.94
N ASP A 69 13.29 2.96 22.46
CA ASP A 69 13.26 1.67 23.15
C ASP A 69 12.31 1.70 24.35
N GLU A 70 12.31 2.79 25.13
CA GLU A 70 11.39 2.98 26.26
C GLU A 70 9.91 2.89 25.86
N MET A 71 9.55 3.44 24.68
CA MET A 71 8.18 3.41 24.17
C MET A 71 7.86 2.07 23.46
N MET A 72 8.83 1.52 22.73
CA MET A 72 8.60 0.34 21.88
C MET A 72 8.53 -0.96 22.69
N TYR A 73 9.25 -1.06 23.80
CA TYR A 73 9.23 -2.25 24.65
C TYR A 73 8.11 -2.24 25.71
N GLU A 74 7.21 -1.25 25.68
CA GLU A 74 6.01 -1.29 26.49
C GLU A 74 5.16 -2.49 26.16
N VAL A 75 4.85 -3.33 27.17
CA VAL A 75 3.96 -4.50 27.02
C VAL A 75 2.51 -4.04 27.07
N ILE A 76 1.78 -4.22 25.99
CA ILE A 76 0.38 -3.80 25.83
C ILE A 76 -0.61 -4.96 25.90
N GLY A 77 -0.14 -6.20 25.94
CA GLY A 77 -0.97 -7.39 25.97
C GLY A 77 -0.17 -8.66 25.99
N VAL A 78 -0.87 -9.79 25.95
CA VAL A 78 -0.26 -11.12 25.88
C VAL A 78 -1.01 -11.97 24.85
N SER A 79 -0.28 -12.68 24.00
CA SER A 79 -0.83 -13.65 23.06
C SER A 79 -0.63 -15.08 23.57
N GLU A 80 -1.69 -15.85 23.61
CA GLU A 80 -1.63 -17.27 24.02
C GLU A 80 -1.01 -18.18 22.95
N ALA A 81 -0.94 -17.71 21.69
CA ALA A 81 -0.40 -18.47 20.57
C ALA A 81 0.29 -17.57 19.57
N THR A 82 1.24 -18.12 18.82
CA THR A 82 1.79 -17.44 17.64
C THR A 82 0.72 -17.32 16.55
N MET A 83 0.52 -16.11 16.03
CA MET A 83 -0.44 -15.83 14.96
C MET A 83 0.31 -15.37 13.72
N ASP A 84 0.00 -15.99 12.59
CA ASP A 84 0.52 -15.61 11.28
C ASP A 84 -0.65 -15.25 10.35
N LYS A 85 -0.33 -14.57 9.25
CA LYS A 85 -1.27 -14.29 8.17
C LYS A 85 -1.37 -15.50 7.23
N GLY A 86 -2.54 -15.76 6.68
CA GLY A 86 -2.76 -16.88 5.76
C GLY A 86 -4.10 -16.82 5.07
N ARG A 87 -4.19 -17.50 3.93
CA ARG A 87 -5.42 -17.64 3.15
C ARG A 87 -5.96 -19.05 3.22
N PRO A 88 -7.26 -19.25 3.26
CA PRO A 88 -8.35 -18.27 3.08
C PRO A 88 -8.57 -17.33 4.27
N GLU A 89 -8.16 -17.72 5.47
CA GLU A 89 -8.23 -16.94 6.71
C GLU A 89 -7.07 -17.28 7.64
N SER A 90 -6.83 -16.42 8.63
CA SER A 90 -5.84 -16.67 9.67
C SER A 90 -6.17 -15.92 10.96
N LEU A 91 -5.60 -16.37 12.08
CA LEU A 91 -5.82 -15.75 13.37
C LEU A 91 -5.38 -14.27 13.36
N LEU A 92 -4.21 -13.97 12.80
CA LEU A 92 -3.69 -12.61 12.78
C LEU A 92 -4.55 -11.68 11.92
N SER A 93 -4.91 -12.11 10.71
CA SER A 93 -5.71 -11.27 9.82
C SER A 93 -7.11 -11.01 10.36
N ASN A 94 -7.72 -12.01 10.99
CA ASN A 94 -9.04 -11.88 11.60
C ASN A 94 -8.97 -10.99 12.85
N LEU A 95 -7.93 -11.13 13.68
CA LEU A 95 -7.70 -10.26 14.83
C LEU A 95 -7.59 -8.80 14.41
N VAL A 96 -6.74 -8.50 13.42
CA VAL A 96 -6.56 -7.12 12.94
C VAL A 96 -7.85 -6.57 12.33
N ALA A 97 -8.57 -7.36 11.53
CA ALA A 97 -9.86 -6.95 10.97
C ALA A 97 -10.89 -6.66 12.08
N GLU A 98 -10.90 -7.45 13.17
CA GLU A 98 -11.77 -7.20 14.32
C GLU A 98 -11.41 -5.92 15.05
N VAL A 99 -10.12 -5.67 15.30
CA VAL A 99 -9.64 -4.42 15.91
C VAL A 99 -10.05 -3.21 15.08
N LEU A 100 -9.91 -3.27 13.74
CA LEU A 100 -10.36 -2.21 12.84
C LEU A 100 -11.88 -2.00 12.97
N ARG A 101 -12.67 -3.07 12.92
CA ARG A 101 -14.12 -3.02 13.03
C ARG A 101 -14.59 -2.37 14.33
N LEU A 102 -14.01 -2.75 15.45
CA LEU A 102 -14.31 -2.18 16.75
C LEU A 102 -13.81 -0.73 16.90
N SER A 103 -12.69 -0.39 16.26
CA SER A 103 -12.14 0.97 16.30
C SER A 103 -13.04 2.00 15.60
N ALA A 104 -13.90 1.57 14.68
CA ALA A 104 -14.90 2.42 14.05
C ALA A 104 -15.91 3.01 15.03
N ASP A 105 -16.13 2.38 16.18
CA ASP A 105 -17.03 2.87 17.23
C ASP A 105 -16.68 4.28 17.71
N ARG A 106 -15.41 4.64 17.69
CA ARG A 106 -14.97 6.00 18.07
C ARG A 106 -15.57 7.08 17.18
N VAL A 107 -15.83 6.77 15.91
CA VAL A 107 -16.39 7.69 14.92
C VAL A 107 -17.89 7.49 14.76
N LEU A 108 -18.34 6.25 14.64
CA LEU A 108 -19.73 5.89 14.33
C LEU A 108 -20.64 5.88 15.57
N LYS A 109 -20.08 5.78 16.78
CA LYS A 109 -20.78 5.51 18.04
C LYS A 109 -21.39 4.10 18.12
N HIS A 110 -21.02 3.23 17.21
CA HIS A 110 -21.31 1.78 17.18
C HIS A 110 -20.26 1.09 16.31
N SER A 111 -20.06 -0.20 16.48
CA SER A 111 -19.15 -0.96 15.62
C SER A 111 -19.63 -0.97 14.19
N ALA A 112 -18.70 -0.97 13.22
CA ALA A 112 -19.03 -1.23 11.82
C ALA A 112 -19.55 -2.66 11.65
N ASP A 113 -20.32 -2.90 10.59
CA ASP A 113 -20.84 -4.24 10.29
C ASP A 113 -19.71 -5.19 9.90
N ILE A 114 -18.73 -4.71 9.13
CA ILE A 114 -17.61 -5.49 8.60
C ILE A 114 -16.30 -4.71 8.80
N GLY A 115 -15.28 -5.44 9.25
CA GLY A 115 -13.90 -5.01 9.22
C GLY A 115 -13.11 -5.78 8.15
N ILE A 116 -12.29 -5.08 7.38
CA ILE A 116 -11.45 -5.68 6.33
C ILE A 116 -10.01 -5.26 6.52
N MET A 117 -9.11 -6.25 6.53
CA MET A 117 -7.67 -6.06 6.51
C MET A 117 -7.05 -6.79 5.33
N ASN A 118 -6.34 -6.07 4.47
CA ASN A 118 -5.64 -6.69 3.36
C ASN A 118 -4.39 -7.44 3.85
N MET A 119 -4.19 -8.67 3.37
CA MET A 119 -3.06 -9.51 3.76
C MET A 119 -1.69 -8.87 3.50
N GLY A 120 -1.58 -8.07 2.45
CA GLY A 120 -0.34 -7.37 2.10
C GLY A 120 0.09 -6.33 3.13
N GLY A 121 -0.83 -5.79 3.90
CA GLY A 121 -0.58 -4.83 4.98
C GLY A 121 0.08 -5.44 6.20
N LEU A 122 -0.11 -6.73 6.44
CA LEU A 122 0.51 -7.45 7.57
C LEU A 122 1.93 -7.86 7.18
N ARG A 123 2.94 -7.37 7.88
CA ARG A 123 4.35 -7.52 7.48
C ARG A 123 5.11 -8.57 8.28
N ASN A 124 4.69 -8.83 9.52
CA ASN A 124 5.32 -9.80 10.41
C ASN A 124 4.25 -10.68 11.08
N ILE A 125 4.70 -11.68 11.84
CA ILE A 125 3.86 -12.53 12.70
C ILE A 125 3.72 -11.89 14.08
N LEU A 126 2.65 -12.25 14.81
CA LEU A 126 2.52 -11.97 16.23
C LEU A 126 3.00 -13.19 17.03
N PRO A 127 4.13 -13.12 17.75
CA PRO A 127 4.63 -14.25 18.52
C PRO A 127 3.76 -14.54 19.73
N GLN A 128 3.81 -15.79 20.22
CA GLN A 128 3.27 -16.13 21.54
C GLN A 128 4.06 -15.43 22.63
N GLY A 129 3.39 -14.94 23.66
CA GLY A 129 3.96 -14.24 24.81
C GLY A 129 3.57 -12.78 24.85
N ASP A 130 4.43 -11.95 25.42
CA ASP A 130 4.18 -10.53 25.57
C ASP A 130 4.06 -9.82 24.21
N ILE A 131 3.02 -9.02 24.08
CA ILE A 131 2.80 -8.15 22.93
C ILE A 131 3.32 -6.77 23.30
N THR A 132 4.36 -6.32 22.61
CA THR A 132 4.91 -4.98 22.77
C THR A 132 4.41 -4.04 21.68
N VAL A 133 4.58 -2.74 21.88
CA VAL A 133 4.33 -1.73 20.84
C VAL A 133 5.18 -2.02 19.60
N ASP A 134 6.45 -2.44 19.78
CA ASP A 134 7.36 -2.84 18.72
C ASP A 134 6.81 -4.00 17.89
N ALA A 135 6.32 -5.06 18.54
CA ALA A 135 5.72 -6.21 17.86
C ALA A 135 4.54 -5.79 16.97
N VAL A 136 3.70 -4.86 17.44
CA VAL A 136 2.60 -4.32 16.64
C VAL A 136 3.11 -3.45 15.50
N PHE A 137 4.14 -2.64 15.75
CA PHE A 137 4.76 -1.80 14.72
C PHE A 137 5.41 -2.64 13.62
N GLU A 138 6.06 -3.76 13.95
CA GLU A 138 6.61 -4.68 12.96
C GLU A 138 5.52 -5.35 12.09
N ILE A 139 4.33 -5.61 12.65
CA ILE A 139 3.20 -6.16 11.91
C ILE A 139 2.57 -5.12 11.00
N LEU A 140 2.41 -3.90 11.47
CA LEU A 140 1.71 -2.79 10.82
C LEU A 140 2.59 -1.52 10.77
N PRO A 141 3.71 -1.50 10.02
CA PRO A 141 4.68 -0.40 10.04
C PRO A 141 4.26 0.86 9.30
N PHE A 142 3.06 0.88 8.72
CA PHE A 142 2.59 1.99 7.90
C PHE A 142 1.62 2.88 8.67
N GLU A 143 1.74 4.19 8.50
CA GLU A 143 0.72 5.15 8.93
C GLU A 143 -0.50 5.06 8.03
N ASN A 144 -1.42 4.19 8.37
CA ASN A 144 -2.65 4.00 7.63
C ASN A 144 -3.78 4.82 8.26
N SER A 145 -4.74 5.22 7.45
CA SER A 145 -5.96 5.85 7.91
C SER A 145 -7.09 4.84 8.00
N LEU A 146 -7.89 4.94 9.06
CA LEU A 146 -9.11 4.17 9.19
C LEU A 146 -10.19 4.81 8.31
N CYS A 147 -10.65 4.08 7.29
CA CYS A 147 -11.72 4.52 6.40
C CYS A 147 -13.00 3.76 6.70
N VAL A 148 -14.10 4.50 6.87
CA VAL A 148 -15.45 3.93 7.01
C VAL A 148 -16.24 4.24 5.76
N LEU A 149 -16.76 3.20 5.10
CA LEU A 149 -17.60 3.31 3.92
C LEU A 149 -19.01 2.77 4.19
N THR A 150 -19.99 3.44 3.62
CA THR A 150 -21.35 2.95 3.57
C THR A 150 -21.65 2.42 2.18
N MET A 151 -22.04 1.15 2.07
CA MET A 151 -22.24 0.47 0.79
C MET A 151 -23.60 -0.19 0.73
N LYS A 152 -24.17 -0.28 -0.50
CA LYS A 152 -25.35 -1.07 -0.77
C LYS A 152 -25.01 -2.56 -0.86
N GLY A 153 -25.97 -3.43 -0.58
CA GLY A 153 -25.78 -4.88 -0.65
C GLY A 153 -25.22 -5.37 -1.99
N THR A 154 -25.64 -4.76 -3.11
CA THR A 154 -25.12 -5.11 -4.45
C THR A 154 -23.65 -4.77 -4.65
N GLU A 155 -23.17 -3.68 -4.07
CA GLU A 155 -21.77 -3.26 -4.11
C GLU A 155 -20.96 -4.14 -3.15
N MET A 156 -21.52 -4.45 -2.01
CA MET A 156 -20.97 -5.38 -1.04
C MET A 156 -20.73 -6.75 -1.65
N LYS A 157 -21.70 -7.29 -2.38
CA LYS A 157 -21.56 -8.57 -3.07
C LYS A 157 -20.35 -8.57 -4.02
N ARG A 158 -20.19 -7.52 -4.81
CA ARG A 158 -19.03 -7.36 -5.70
C ARG A 158 -17.72 -7.33 -4.93
N LEU A 159 -17.69 -6.65 -3.79
CA LEU A 159 -16.50 -6.64 -2.92
C LEU A 159 -16.19 -8.04 -2.39
N MET A 160 -17.20 -8.79 -1.95
CA MET A 160 -17.01 -10.17 -1.48
C MET A 160 -16.56 -11.11 -2.62
N GLU A 161 -17.03 -10.91 -3.85
CA GLU A 161 -16.54 -11.62 -5.04
C GLU A 161 -15.05 -11.33 -5.30
N VAL A 162 -14.61 -10.08 -5.13
CA VAL A 162 -13.19 -9.71 -5.23
C VAL A 162 -12.38 -10.39 -4.13
N ILE A 163 -12.83 -10.35 -2.88
CA ILE A 163 -12.15 -11.02 -1.76
C ILE A 163 -12.07 -12.54 -2.00
N ALA A 164 -13.14 -13.14 -2.51
CA ALA A 164 -13.14 -14.56 -2.88
C ALA A 164 -12.11 -14.86 -3.97
N SER A 165 -12.01 -14.01 -5.01
CA SER A 165 -11.03 -14.17 -6.10
C SER A 165 -9.58 -14.11 -5.62
N LEU A 166 -9.32 -13.36 -4.56
CA LEU A 166 -8.03 -13.31 -3.84
C LEU A 166 -7.83 -14.50 -2.90
N ARG A 167 -8.82 -15.41 -2.81
CA ARG A 167 -8.85 -16.55 -1.88
C ARG A 167 -8.88 -16.14 -0.41
N GLY A 168 -9.53 -15.03 -0.09
CA GLY A 168 -9.68 -14.51 1.25
C GLY A 168 -8.77 -13.33 1.57
N GLU A 169 -9.20 -12.54 2.52
CA GLU A 169 -8.51 -11.46 3.19
C GLU A 169 -8.87 -11.51 4.68
N GLY A 170 -8.27 -10.65 5.52
CA GLY A 170 -8.70 -10.53 6.91
C GLY A 170 -10.13 -9.98 6.97
N LEU A 171 -11.05 -10.72 7.55
CA LEU A 171 -12.45 -10.33 7.68
C LEU A 171 -12.92 -10.46 9.12
N SER A 172 -13.74 -9.50 9.53
CA SER A 172 -14.54 -9.57 10.74
C SER A 172 -15.96 -9.11 10.46
N GLY A 173 -16.96 -9.72 11.10
CA GLY A 173 -18.38 -9.42 10.92
C GLY A 173 -19.01 -10.03 9.65
N ALA A 174 -18.22 -10.71 8.83
CA ALA A 174 -18.68 -11.42 7.65
C ALA A 174 -18.15 -12.85 7.60
N HIS A 175 -18.92 -13.74 6.96
CA HIS A 175 -18.51 -15.12 6.66
C HIS A 175 -18.70 -15.41 5.17
N LEU A 176 -17.63 -15.92 4.51
CA LEU A 176 -17.65 -16.26 3.11
C LEU A 176 -17.43 -17.75 2.90
N GLU A 177 -18.25 -18.35 2.04
CA GLU A 177 -18.01 -19.67 1.48
C GLU A 177 -17.46 -19.47 0.07
N ILE A 178 -16.26 -19.99 -0.19
CA ILE A 178 -15.55 -19.84 -1.46
C ILE A 178 -15.08 -21.17 -2.00
N THR A 179 -15.00 -21.30 -3.30
CA THR A 179 -14.39 -22.46 -3.95
C THR A 179 -12.86 -22.39 -3.91
N LYS A 180 -12.17 -23.50 -4.17
CA LYS A 180 -10.70 -23.54 -4.23
C LYS A 180 -10.10 -22.65 -5.31
N ASP A 181 -10.84 -22.37 -6.37
CA ASP A 181 -10.46 -21.46 -7.45
C ASP A 181 -10.86 -20.01 -7.20
N GLY A 182 -11.43 -19.70 -6.01
CA GLY A 182 -11.71 -18.32 -5.61
C GLY A 182 -13.05 -17.77 -6.08
N LYS A 183 -14.04 -18.64 -6.34
CA LYS A 183 -15.41 -18.21 -6.64
C LYS A 183 -16.23 -18.10 -5.36
N LEU A 184 -16.94 -16.99 -5.19
CA LEU A 184 -17.89 -16.82 -4.08
C LEU A 184 -19.09 -17.74 -4.26
N LEU A 185 -19.39 -18.54 -3.25
CA LEU A 185 -20.57 -19.37 -3.17
C LEU A 185 -21.65 -18.72 -2.31
N LYS A 186 -21.25 -18.17 -1.16
CA LYS A 186 -22.15 -17.55 -0.19
C LYS A 186 -21.42 -16.48 0.59
N ALA A 187 -22.13 -15.41 0.94
CA ALA A 187 -21.64 -14.39 1.86
C ALA A 187 -22.72 -14.03 2.87
N ILE A 188 -22.38 -14.12 4.15
CA ILE A 188 -23.25 -13.84 5.28
C ILE A 188 -22.68 -12.67 6.05
N VAL A 189 -23.50 -11.66 6.34
CA VAL A 189 -23.16 -10.53 7.18
C VAL A 189 -24.24 -10.37 8.23
N GLN A 190 -23.88 -10.27 9.50
CA GLN A 190 -24.82 -10.20 10.63
C GLN A 190 -25.88 -11.33 10.60
N GLY A 191 -25.52 -12.53 10.17
CA GLY A 191 -26.40 -13.70 10.10
C GLY A 191 -27.39 -13.71 8.93
N LYS A 192 -27.30 -12.77 7.97
CA LYS A 192 -28.13 -12.68 6.77
C LYS A 192 -27.30 -12.83 5.51
N GLU A 193 -27.86 -13.49 4.49
CA GLU A 193 -27.23 -13.53 3.17
C GLU A 193 -27.27 -12.14 2.53
N ILE A 194 -26.18 -11.76 1.86
CA ILE A 194 -26.04 -10.44 1.25
C ILE A 194 -27.11 -10.18 0.18
N GLU A 195 -27.58 -11.22 -0.51
CA GLU A 195 -28.62 -11.08 -1.56
C GLU A 195 -29.97 -10.62 -1.02
N GLU A 196 -30.26 -10.88 0.27
CA GLU A 196 -31.50 -10.52 0.94
C GLU A 196 -31.48 -9.12 1.56
N VAL A 197 -30.34 -8.42 1.41
CA VAL A 197 -30.10 -7.21 2.18
C VAL A 197 -30.08 -5.99 1.27
N GLU A 198 -31.14 -5.20 1.29
CA GLU A 198 -31.13 -3.79 0.85
C GLU A 198 -30.33 -2.86 1.79
N ILE A 199 -29.57 -3.41 2.73
CA ILE A 199 -28.99 -2.69 3.87
C ILE A 199 -27.73 -1.93 3.46
N ILE A 200 -27.64 -0.72 3.94
CA ILE A 200 -26.43 0.10 4.00
C ILE A 200 -25.51 -0.55 5.03
N MET A 201 -24.42 -1.14 4.58
CA MET A 201 -23.40 -1.74 5.45
C MET A 201 -22.22 -0.80 5.60
N GLN A 202 -21.69 -0.71 6.80
CA GLN A 202 -20.51 0.08 7.10
C GLN A 202 -19.28 -0.83 7.13
N ILE A 203 -18.30 -0.49 6.31
CA ILE A 203 -17.04 -1.21 6.20
C ILE A 203 -15.93 -0.32 6.72
N VAL A 204 -15.02 -0.91 7.47
CA VAL A 204 -13.77 -0.29 7.89
C VAL A 204 -12.62 -1.03 7.27
N PHE A 205 -11.70 -0.30 6.68
CA PHE A 205 -10.44 -0.83 6.20
C PHE A 205 -9.31 0.17 6.45
N SER A 206 -8.10 -0.35 6.51
CA SER A 206 -6.86 0.42 6.57
C SER A 206 -6.35 0.68 5.14
N THR A 207 -6.00 1.92 4.83
CA THR A 207 -5.44 2.34 3.53
C THR A 207 -3.94 2.47 3.58
#